data_b5b318fa08cbf34a593fbc3694b85964
#
_entry.id   b5b318fa08cbf34a593fbc3694b85964
#
_cell.length_a   1.000
_cell.length_b   1.000
_cell.length_c   1.000
_cell.angle_alpha   90.00
_cell.angle_beta   90.00
_cell.angle_gamma   90.00
#
_symmetry.space_group_name_H-M   'P 1'
#
loop_
_entity.id
_entity.type
_entity.pdbx_description
1 polymer ?
#
loop_
_entity_poly.entity_id
_entity_poly.type
_entity_poly.pdbx_seq_one_letter_code
_entity_poly.pdbx_strand_id
1 'polypeptide(L)'
;MVRRTSAGWLFLMLRAYRNWDFPKGVVNPGEEPLAAARREVREETLIDNLQFTWGEEYRETEPYSHNKVARYYLGETRTECVSLPVSPELGRPEHNESRWMDLAGVLAVASPRVAPIVRWAAEKIGIPDKPA
;
A
#
# COMPACT_ATOMS: atom_id res chain seq x y z
N MET A 1 1.24 -3.19 -0.70
CA MET A 1 2.47 -4.01 -0.72
C MET A 1 2.46 -4.97 0.43
N VAL A 2 2.78 -6.23 0.17
CA VAL A 2 2.78 -7.29 1.18
C VAL A 2 4.13 -7.99 1.24
N ARG A 3 4.40 -8.62 2.38
CA ARG A 3 5.63 -9.38 2.59
C ARG A 3 5.29 -10.66 3.39
N ARG A 4 5.83 -11.78 2.93
CA ARG A 4 5.64 -13.05 3.63
C ARG A 4 6.68 -13.22 4.74
N THR A 5 6.22 -13.68 5.92
CA THR A 5 7.09 -13.99 7.06
C THR A 5 6.80 -15.39 7.55
N SER A 6 7.61 -15.89 8.48
CA SER A 6 7.36 -17.17 9.13
C SER A 6 6.05 -17.19 9.91
N ALA A 7 5.56 -16.02 10.31
CA ALA A 7 4.30 -15.87 11.04
C ALA A 7 3.11 -15.58 10.12
N GLY A 8 3.33 -15.47 8.81
CA GLY A 8 2.29 -15.18 7.82
C GLY A 8 2.55 -13.92 7.03
N TRP A 9 1.50 -13.41 6.40
CA TRP A 9 1.59 -12.23 5.53
C TRP A 9 1.45 -10.95 6.32
N LEU A 10 2.29 -9.95 5.98
CA LEU A 10 2.22 -8.61 6.53
C LEU A 10 1.98 -7.60 5.41
N PHE A 11 1.22 -6.57 5.72
CA PHE A 11 0.93 -5.46 4.82
C PHE A 11 1.71 -4.24 5.28
N LEU A 12 2.26 -3.48 4.36
CA LEU A 12 2.94 -2.23 4.70
C LEU A 12 1.93 -1.10 4.73
N MET A 13 1.83 -0.46 5.90
CA MET A 13 1.03 0.74 6.09
C MET A 13 1.94 1.92 6.39
N LEU A 14 1.59 3.07 5.82
CA LEU A 14 2.28 4.33 6.05
C LEU A 14 1.30 5.29 6.73
N ARG A 15 1.80 6.02 7.70
CA ARG A 15 0.99 7.01 8.44
C ARG A 15 1.39 8.43 8.08
N ALA A 16 0.39 9.22 7.65
CA ALA A 16 0.52 10.67 7.50
C ALA A 16 -0.46 11.30 8.48
N TYR A 17 0.05 12.05 9.47
CA TYR A 17 -0.72 12.58 10.60
C TYR A 17 -1.41 11.44 11.36
N ARG A 18 -2.72 11.31 11.27
CA ARG A 18 -3.49 10.25 11.94
C ARG A 18 -3.97 9.18 10.97
N ASN A 19 -3.67 9.33 9.68
CA ASN A 19 -4.23 8.49 8.64
C ASN A 19 -3.22 7.42 8.21
N TRP A 20 -3.65 6.17 8.27
CA TRP A 20 -2.88 5.04 7.75
C TRP A 20 -3.39 4.69 6.37
N ASP A 21 -2.50 4.50 5.42
CA ASP A 21 -2.83 4.10 4.06
C ASP A 21 -1.67 3.30 3.47
N PHE A 22 -1.92 2.68 2.34
CA PHE A 22 -0.87 2.01 1.57
C PHE A 22 -0.05 3.05 0.80
N PRO A 23 1.21 2.70 0.43
CA PRO A 23 1.96 3.55 -0.50
C PRO A 23 1.17 3.75 -1.78
N LYS A 24 1.01 4.99 -2.18
CA LYS A 24 0.29 5.37 -3.40
C LYS A 24 0.66 6.79 -3.80
N GLY A 25 0.28 7.19 -4.99
CA GLY A 25 0.48 8.55 -5.44
C GLY A 25 -0.20 8.83 -6.76
N VAL A 26 0.20 9.92 -7.39
CA VAL A 26 -0.44 10.45 -8.59
C VAL A 26 0.24 9.85 -9.83
N VAL A 27 -0.58 9.49 -10.83
CA VAL A 27 -0.09 9.11 -12.15
C VAL A 27 0.31 10.37 -12.91
N ASN A 28 1.57 10.45 -13.33
CA ASN A 28 2.05 11.59 -14.12
C ASN A 28 1.58 11.49 -15.58
N PRO A 29 1.47 12.63 -16.29
CA PRO A 29 1.09 12.58 -17.70
C PRO A 29 2.00 11.65 -18.51
N GLY A 30 1.39 10.78 -19.31
CA GLY A 30 2.12 9.82 -20.13
C GLY A 30 2.66 8.59 -19.38
N GLU A 31 2.45 8.51 -18.07
CA GLU A 31 2.91 7.40 -17.25
C GLU A 31 1.84 6.31 -17.18
N GLU A 32 2.26 5.05 -17.31
CA GLU A 32 1.36 3.93 -17.09
C GLU A 32 1.01 3.82 -15.59
N PRO A 33 -0.26 3.53 -15.25
CA PRO A 33 -0.66 3.45 -13.83
C PRO A 33 0.16 2.48 -12.99
N LEU A 34 0.53 1.31 -13.52
CA LEU A 34 1.35 0.36 -12.78
C LEU A 34 2.76 0.88 -12.57
N ALA A 35 3.33 1.56 -13.57
CA ALA A 35 4.64 2.19 -13.45
C ALA A 35 4.59 3.31 -12.40
N ALA A 36 3.51 4.06 -12.36
CA ALA A 36 3.30 5.09 -11.34
C ALA A 36 3.26 4.47 -9.94
N ALA A 37 2.56 3.34 -9.78
CA ALA A 37 2.49 2.63 -8.50
C ALA A 37 3.88 2.20 -8.04
N ARG A 38 4.69 1.63 -8.93
CA ARG A 38 6.08 1.25 -8.61
C ARG A 38 6.92 2.45 -8.22
N ARG A 39 6.79 3.54 -8.97
CA ARG A 39 7.55 4.77 -8.71
C ARG A 39 7.19 5.35 -7.34
N GLU A 40 5.90 5.42 -7.02
CA GLU A 40 5.45 5.96 -5.73
C GLU A 40 5.92 5.12 -4.56
N VAL A 41 5.89 3.80 -4.69
CA VAL A 41 6.42 2.92 -3.65
C VAL A 41 7.91 3.20 -3.42
N ARG A 42 8.68 3.32 -4.50
CA ARG A 42 10.11 3.61 -4.40
C ARG A 42 10.36 4.98 -3.77
N GLU A 43 9.60 5.99 -4.17
CA GLU A 43 9.76 7.35 -3.63
C GLU A 43 9.37 7.42 -2.15
N GLU A 44 8.37 6.67 -1.74
CA GLU A 44 7.86 6.73 -0.37
C GLU A 44 8.56 5.77 0.59
N THR A 45 9.17 4.68 0.10
CA THR A 45 9.71 3.61 0.96
C THR A 45 11.12 3.15 0.58
N LEU A 46 11.66 3.57 -0.57
CA LEU A 46 12.90 3.09 -1.19
C LEU A 46 12.86 1.60 -1.55
N ILE A 47 11.70 0.99 -1.60
CA ILE A 47 11.56 -0.40 -2.07
C ILE A 47 11.29 -0.37 -3.58
N ASP A 48 12.11 -1.09 -4.34
CA ASP A 48 12.04 -1.12 -5.80
C ASP A 48 11.92 -2.54 -6.39
N ASN A 49 11.78 -3.55 -5.55
CA ASN A 49 11.78 -4.96 -5.96
C ASN A 49 10.41 -5.61 -5.88
N LEU A 50 9.35 -4.86 -6.17
CA LEU A 50 7.99 -5.41 -6.17
C LEU A 50 7.80 -6.46 -7.24
N GLN A 51 7.14 -7.56 -6.88
CA GLN A 51 6.72 -8.60 -7.80
C GLN A 51 5.19 -8.70 -7.74
N PHE A 52 4.56 -8.78 -8.91
CA PHE A 52 3.10 -8.89 -9.01
C PHE A 52 2.71 -10.35 -9.18
N THR A 53 2.97 -11.13 -8.13
CA THR A 53 2.79 -12.58 -8.08
C THR A 53 1.36 -13.02 -8.42
N TRP A 54 0.37 -12.20 -8.03
CA TRP A 54 -1.05 -12.48 -8.24
C TRP A 54 -1.63 -11.80 -9.48
N GLY A 55 -0.77 -11.18 -10.30
CA GLY A 55 -1.17 -10.48 -11.50
C GLY A 55 -1.20 -8.97 -11.32
N GLU A 56 -1.62 -8.28 -12.38
CA GLU A 56 -1.60 -6.82 -12.41
C GLU A 56 -3.00 -6.22 -12.28
N GLU A 57 -3.94 -6.98 -11.74
CA GLU A 57 -5.27 -6.49 -11.44
C GLU A 57 -5.20 -5.38 -10.40
N TYR A 58 -6.19 -4.52 -10.44
CA TYR A 58 -6.28 -3.42 -9.48
C TYR A 58 -7.70 -3.30 -8.95
N ARG A 59 -7.84 -2.56 -7.84
CA ARG A 59 -9.13 -2.12 -7.31
C ARG A 59 -9.06 -0.63 -7.04
N GLU A 60 -10.18 0.03 -7.25
CA GLU A 60 -10.30 1.45 -7.00
C GLU A 60 -11.25 1.70 -5.85
N THR A 61 -10.99 2.78 -5.10
CA THR A 61 -11.89 3.21 -4.05
C THR A 61 -13.13 3.85 -4.65
N GLU A 62 -14.18 3.95 -3.83
CA GLU A 62 -15.27 4.87 -4.16
C GLU A 62 -14.70 6.29 -4.20
N PRO A 63 -15.33 7.20 -4.99
CA PRO A 63 -14.88 8.58 -5.03
C PRO A 63 -14.90 9.22 -3.64
N TYR A 64 -13.87 9.99 -3.35
CA TYR A 64 -13.71 10.71 -2.08
C TYR A 64 -13.10 12.07 -2.36
N SER A 65 -13.16 12.96 -1.37
CA SER A 65 -12.55 14.29 -1.40
C SER A 65 -12.35 14.86 -2.82
N HIS A 66 -13.26 15.70 -3.30
CA HIS A 66 -13.22 16.30 -4.65
C HIS A 66 -13.24 15.26 -5.79
N ASN A 67 -13.99 14.18 -5.62
CA ASN A 67 -14.16 13.12 -6.61
C ASN A 67 -12.87 12.38 -6.95
N LYS A 68 -11.91 12.34 -6.04
CA LYS A 68 -10.69 11.55 -6.21
C LYS A 68 -10.99 10.06 -6.12
N VAL A 69 -10.27 9.29 -6.90
CA VAL A 69 -10.31 7.83 -6.86
C VAL A 69 -8.88 7.33 -6.68
N ALA A 70 -8.65 6.48 -5.70
CA ALA A 70 -7.35 5.84 -5.52
C ALA A 70 -7.38 4.44 -6.11
N ARG A 71 -6.34 4.12 -6.88
CA ARG A 71 -6.17 2.81 -7.49
C ARG A 71 -5.05 2.06 -6.78
N TYR A 72 -5.31 0.79 -6.43
CA TYR A 72 -4.36 -0.05 -5.71
C TYR A 72 -4.07 -1.32 -6.49
N TYR A 73 -2.78 -1.64 -6.57
CA TYR A 73 -2.28 -2.90 -7.09
C TYR A 73 -1.76 -3.74 -5.93
N LEU A 74 -1.73 -5.05 -6.10
CA LEU A 74 -1.19 -5.95 -5.09
C LEU A 74 0.21 -6.40 -5.50
N GLY A 75 1.22 -5.94 -4.78
CA GLY A 75 2.60 -6.30 -5.03
C GLY A 75 3.25 -6.95 -3.81
N GLU A 76 4.19 -7.85 -4.05
CA GLU A 76 4.94 -8.56 -3.03
C GLU A 76 6.40 -8.10 -3.01
N THR A 77 6.96 -7.96 -1.82
CA THR A 77 8.39 -7.68 -1.65
C THR A 77 8.97 -8.63 -0.59
N ARG A 78 10.28 -8.86 -0.68
CA ARG A 78 11.03 -9.55 0.38
C ARG A 78 11.76 -8.57 1.28
N THR A 79 11.73 -7.29 0.95
CA THR A 79 12.44 -6.25 1.70
C THR A 79 11.66 -5.87 2.95
N GLU A 80 12.29 -6.00 4.11
CA GLU A 80 11.71 -5.62 5.39
C GLU A 80 11.95 -4.14 5.70
N CYS A 81 13.15 -3.64 5.39
CA CYS A 81 13.55 -2.28 5.75
C CYS A 81 12.83 -1.26 4.88
N VAL A 82 12.18 -0.32 5.53
CA VAL A 82 11.48 0.80 4.90
C VAL A 82 12.16 2.09 5.33
N SER A 83 12.54 2.92 4.35
CA SER A 83 13.00 4.28 4.61
C SER A 83 11.89 5.24 4.24
N LEU A 84 11.80 6.35 4.97
CA LEU A 84 10.84 7.41 4.65
C LEU A 84 11.64 8.61 4.13
N PRO A 85 11.94 8.65 2.81
CA PRO A 85 12.81 9.71 2.28
C PRO A 85 12.16 11.08 2.39
N VAL A 86 13.00 12.11 2.45
CA VAL A 86 12.53 13.49 2.44
C VAL A 86 11.90 13.78 1.09
N SER A 87 10.67 14.28 1.09
CA SER A 87 10.01 14.75 -0.12
C SER A 87 10.61 16.10 -0.53
N PRO A 88 11.10 16.24 -1.78
CA PRO A 88 11.63 17.52 -2.24
C PRO A 88 10.60 18.66 -2.16
N GLU A 89 9.33 18.36 -2.31
CA GLU A 89 8.26 19.34 -2.28
C GLU A 89 7.95 19.81 -0.87
N LEU A 90 8.04 18.89 0.12
CA LEU A 90 7.67 19.19 1.50
C LEU A 90 8.86 19.56 2.39
N GLY A 91 10.09 19.23 1.99
CA GLY A 91 11.27 19.40 2.83
C GLY A 91 11.32 18.45 4.03
N ARG A 92 10.46 17.45 4.06
CA ARG A 92 10.38 16.42 5.10
C ARG A 92 9.77 15.17 4.49
N PRO A 93 9.83 14.00 5.16
CA PRO A 93 9.12 12.83 4.69
C PRO A 93 7.62 13.09 4.59
N GLU A 94 6.99 12.57 3.55
CA GLU A 94 5.54 12.68 3.38
C GLU A 94 4.80 11.94 4.49
N HIS A 95 5.37 10.82 4.97
CA HIS A 95 4.80 10.00 6.01
C HIS A 95 5.65 10.04 7.27
N ASN A 96 5.02 9.92 8.43
CA ASN A 96 5.67 10.00 9.74
C ASN A 96 6.16 8.65 10.22
N GLU A 97 5.51 7.56 9.80
CA GLU A 97 5.75 6.22 10.31
C GLU A 97 5.42 5.19 9.26
N SER A 98 6.16 4.08 9.26
CA SER A 98 5.84 2.89 8.49
C SER A 98 5.68 1.72 9.45
N ARG A 99 4.78 0.79 9.13
CA ARG A 99 4.59 -0.39 9.95
C ARG A 99 4.12 -1.55 9.10
N TRP A 100 4.76 -2.70 9.28
CA TRP A 100 4.27 -3.96 8.74
C TRP A 100 3.23 -4.51 9.71
N MET A 101 2.01 -4.74 9.21
CA MET A 101 0.89 -5.19 10.04
C MET A 101 0.27 -6.44 9.45
N ASP A 102 -0.22 -7.33 10.33
CA ASP A 102 -1.03 -8.46 9.86
C ASP A 102 -2.44 -7.95 9.43
N LEU A 103 -3.24 -8.85 8.89
CA LEU A 103 -4.56 -8.48 8.39
C LEU A 103 -5.43 -7.82 9.46
N ALA A 104 -5.43 -8.37 10.67
CA ALA A 104 -6.23 -7.81 11.76
C ALA A 104 -5.77 -6.40 12.11
N GLY A 105 -4.45 -6.18 12.16
CA GLY A 105 -3.88 -4.86 12.43
C GLY A 105 -4.25 -3.84 11.36
N VAL A 106 -4.16 -4.23 10.09
CA VAL A 106 -4.53 -3.34 8.99
C VAL A 106 -6.01 -2.98 9.06
N LEU A 107 -6.89 -3.96 9.27
CA LEU A 107 -8.33 -3.71 9.34
C LEU A 107 -8.72 -2.84 10.53
N ALA A 108 -7.93 -2.87 11.61
CA ALA A 108 -8.16 -2.03 12.78
C ALA A 108 -7.89 -0.54 12.50
N VAL A 109 -7.00 -0.22 11.57
CA VAL A 109 -6.60 1.17 11.29
C VAL A 109 -7.06 1.67 9.92
N ALA A 110 -7.44 0.78 9.01
CA ALA A 110 -7.86 1.14 7.66
C ALA A 110 -9.16 1.96 7.70
N SER A 111 -9.20 3.03 6.89
CA SER A 111 -10.43 3.79 6.70
C SER A 111 -11.48 2.94 6.00
N PRO A 112 -12.78 3.30 6.12
CA PRO A 112 -13.84 2.60 5.37
C PRO A 112 -13.60 2.58 3.87
N ARG A 113 -12.91 3.58 3.34
CA ARG A 113 -12.54 3.65 1.91
C ARG A 113 -11.54 2.57 1.53
N VAL A 114 -10.58 2.28 2.41
CA VAL A 114 -9.48 1.37 2.15
C VAL A 114 -9.80 -0.07 2.55
N ALA A 115 -10.67 -0.29 3.51
CA ALA A 115 -11.00 -1.63 4.00
C ALA A 115 -11.40 -2.63 2.89
N PRO A 116 -12.23 -2.27 1.90
CA PRO A 116 -12.54 -3.19 0.80
C PRO A 116 -11.33 -3.59 -0.02
N ILE A 117 -10.36 -2.70 -0.17
CA ILE A 117 -9.10 -2.98 -0.88
C ILE A 117 -8.29 -4.03 -0.11
N VAL A 118 -8.23 -3.89 1.22
CA VAL A 118 -7.54 -4.85 2.09
C VAL A 118 -8.17 -6.24 1.94
N ARG A 119 -9.49 -6.33 1.97
CA ARG A 119 -10.20 -7.60 1.85
C ARG A 119 -9.98 -8.25 0.49
N TRP A 120 -9.99 -7.44 -0.57
CA TRP A 120 -9.66 -7.93 -1.90
C TRP A 120 -8.25 -8.52 -1.96
N ALA A 121 -7.26 -7.80 -1.39
CA ALA A 121 -5.89 -8.28 -1.36
C ALA A 121 -5.77 -9.57 -0.55
N ALA A 122 -6.40 -9.64 0.61
CA ALA A 122 -6.37 -10.85 1.45
C ALA A 122 -6.97 -12.05 0.72
N GLU A 123 -8.06 -11.84 -0.01
CA GLU A 123 -8.70 -12.89 -0.80
C GLU A 123 -7.77 -13.39 -1.91
N LYS A 124 -7.11 -12.48 -2.63
CA LYS A 124 -6.15 -12.84 -3.68
C LYS A 124 -4.98 -13.66 -3.14
N ILE A 125 -4.48 -13.29 -1.98
CA ILE A 125 -3.35 -13.98 -1.33
C ILE A 125 -3.80 -15.32 -0.74
N GLY A 126 -5.06 -15.41 -0.32
CA GLY A 126 -5.59 -16.59 0.36
C GLY A 126 -5.52 -16.50 1.87
N ILE A 127 -5.54 -15.30 2.44
CA ILE A 127 -5.56 -15.09 3.88
C ILE A 127 -7.00 -15.14 4.38
N PRO A 128 -7.35 -15.99 5.35
CA PRO A 128 -8.71 -16.00 5.88
C PRO A 128 -9.01 -14.72 6.65
N ASP A 129 -10.24 -14.20 6.51
CA ASP A 129 -10.71 -13.01 7.20
C ASP A 129 -10.77 -13.21 8.71
N LYS A 130 -10.97 -14.45 9.14
CA LYS A 130 -11.09 -14.79 10.56
C LYS A 130 -10.11 -15.91 10.90
N PRO A 131 -9.54 -15.89 12.11
CA PRO A 131 -8.73 -16.99 12.56
C PRO A 131 -9.52 -18.29 12.49
N ALA A 132 -8.86 -19.34 12.06
CA ALA A 132 -9.48 -20.66 12.03
C ALA A 132 -9.75 -21.16 13.46
#